data_9d58398c7a56a4f33928d0f968aebd43
#
_entry.id   9d58398c7a56a4f33928d0f968aebd43
#
_cell.length_a   1.000
_cell.length_b   1.000
_cell.length_c   1.000
_cell.angle_alpha   90.00
_cell.angle_beta   90.00
_cell.angle_gamma   90.00
#
_symmetry.space_group_name_H-M   'P 1'
#
loop_
_entity.id
_entity.type
_entity.pdbx_description
1 polymer ?
#
loop_
_entity_poly.entity_id
_entity_poly.type
_entity_poly.pdbx_seq_one_letter_code
_entity_poly.pdbx_strand_id
1 'polypeptide(L)'
;LFPYPTLFRSGLTVPSWVKTSLAPGSKVVTSYLEKAGLLPYLETLGFYVVGYGCTTCIGNSGPLLSEMETEIRNKELIATSVLSGNRNFEGRIHPLVKANYLASPPLVVAYALACSVRKNLTTVALGTNLEGEKVYLKDILPTSDEVNDLVQKYVTSDLYAESYAKVFDENTVWNNIKTKKSEVYDWKSESTYISNPPYFENLTMINKPIASLSNLHVLAKFGDSITTHHISPAGNIPLKS
;
A
#
# COMPACT_ATOMS: atom_id res chain seq x y z
N LEU A 1 -6.56 0.79 16.51
CA LEU A 1 -5.62 0.01 17.33
C LEU A 1 -6.40 -1.14 17.94
N PHE A 2 -6.07 -2.37 17.58
CA PHE A 2 -6.65 -3.55 18.22
C PHE A 2 -5.98 -3.80 19.56
N PRO A 3 -6.67 -4.38 20.56
CA PRO A 3 -6.00 -5.05 21.65
C PRO A 3 -5.37 -6.33 21.11
N TYR A 4 -4.25 -6.17 20.40
CA TYR A 4 -3.50 -7.28 19.82
C TYR A 4 -3.22 -8.43 20.80
N PRO A 5 -3.03 -8.18 22.12
CA PRO A 5 -2.91 -9.28 23.08
C PRO A 5 -4.13 -10.21 23.09
N THR A 6 -5.34 -9.66 22.93
CA THR A 6 -6.58 -10.46 22.87
C THR A 6 -6.67 -11.26 21.59
N LEU A 7 -6.34 -10.62 20.45
CA LEU A 7 -6.27 -11.28 19.16
C LEU A 7 -5.22 -12.41 19.14
N PHE A 8 -4.04 -12.17 19.71
CA PHE A 8 -2.98 -13.15 19.80
C PHE A 8 -3.36 -14.33 20.72
N ARG A 9 -3.98 -14.04 21.88
CA ARG A 9 -4.50 -15.09 22.78
C ARG A 9 -5.58 -15.95 22.14
N SER A 10 -6.31 -15.42 21.18
CA SER A 10 -7.31 -16.19 20.44
C SER A 10 -6.70 -17.26 19.52
N GLY A 11 -5.39 -17.21 19.24
CA GLY A 11 -4.72 -18.15 18.34
C GLY A 11 -5.15 -18.04 16.87
N LEU A 12 -5.88 -16.99 16.50
CA LEU A 12 -6.29 -16.76 15.11
C LEU A 12 -5.09 -16.46 14.23
N THR A 13 -5.06 -17.04 13.05
CA THR A 13 -4.03 -16.82 12.04
C THR A 13 -4.65 -16.39 10.71
N VAL A 14 -3.88 -15.65 9.93
CA VAL A 14 -4.27 -15.32 8.56
C VAL A 14 -3.89 -16.50 7.65
N PRO A 15 -4.81 -17.02 6.83
CA PRO A 15 -4.50 -18.11 5.91
C PRO A 15 -3.41 -17.73 4.90
N SER A 16 -2.59 -18.71 4.49
CA SER A 16 -1.45 -18.50 3.58
C SER A 16 -1.80 -17.94 2.21
N TRP A 17 -3.05 -18.11 1.78
CA TRP A 17 -3.54 -17.53 0.51
C TRP A 17 -4.03 -16.08 0.63
N VAL A 18 -3.98 -15.47 1.81
CA VAL A 18 -4.30 -14.06 2.01
C VAL A 18 -3.00 -13.28 2.13
N LYS A 19 -2.71 -12.46 1.15
CA LYS A 19 -1.56 -11.55 1.20
C LYS A 19 -1.90 -10.36 2.09
N THR A 20 -1.09 -10.12 3.09
CA THR A 20 -1.16 -8.96 3.98
C THR A 20 0.03 -8.03 3.77
N SER A 21 -0.14 -6.76 4.06
CA SER A 21 0.94 -5.77 4.07
C SER A 21 0.56 -4.57 4.93
N LEU A 22 1.55 -3.93 5.51
CA LEU A 22 1.41 -2.70 6.29
C LEU A 22 2.19 -1.58 5.61
N ALA A 23 1.50 -0.51 5.22
CA ALA A 23 2.11 0.69 4.66
C ALA A 23 1.65 1.91 5.48
N PRO A 24 2.32 2.22 6.60
CA PRO A 24 1.97 3.35 7.44
C PRO A 24 2.09 4.68 6.70
N GLY A 25 1.31 5.69 7.11
CA GLY A 25 1.37 7.03 6.53
C GLY A 25 2.72 7.72 6.70
N SER A 26 3.45 7.39 7.77
CA SER A 26 4.78 7.90 8.05
C SER A 26 5.53 7.01 9.04
N LYS A 27 6.82 7.26 9.24
CA LYS A 27 7.64 6.58 10.26
C LYS A 27 7.11 6.77 11.69
N VAL A 28 6.43 7.88 11.97
CA VAL A 28 5.79 8.13 13.26
C VAL A 28 4.81 7.02 13.63
N VAL A 29 4.07 6.51 12.64
CA VAL A 29 3.11 5.41 12.86
C VAL A 29 3.83 4.14 13.30
N THR A 30 4.92 3.78 12.65
CA THR A 30 5.76 2.64 13.06
C THR A 30 6.29 2.84 14.46
N SER A 31 6.81 4.03 14.74
CA SER A 31 7.39 4.36 16.04
C SER A 31 6.38 4.24 17.21
N TYR A 32 5.12 4.72 17.04
CA TYR A 32 4.15 4.54 18.12
C TYR A 32 3.64 3.09 18.22
N LEU A 33 3.57 2.35 17.11
CA LEU A 33 3.22 0.93 17.14
C LEU A 33 4.30 0.10 17.85
N GLU A 34 5.57 0.42 17.65
CA GLU A 34 6.71 -0.19 18.36
C GLU A 34 6.69 0.15 19.85
N LYS A 35 6.60 1.44 20.21
CA LYS A 35 6.56 1.89 21.61
C LYS A 35 5.34 1.33 22.35
N ALA A 36 4.23 1.12 21.68
CA ALA A 36 3.04 0.47 22.23
C ALA A 36 3.13 -1.07 22.25
N GLY A 37 4.20 -1.67 21.71
CA GLY A 37 4.38 -3.12 21.63
C GLY A 37 3.40 -3.82 20.69
N LEU A 38 2.84 -3.11 19.70
CA LEU A 38 1.79 -3.63 18.80
C LEU A 38 2.35 -4.19 17.48
N LEU A 39 3.51 -3.72 17.04
CA LEU A 39 4.09 -4.11 15.77
C LEU A 39 4.38 -5.62 15.67
N PRO A 40 4.98 -6.29 16.68
CA PRO A 40 5.25 -7.73 16.61
C PRO A 40 3.98 -8.58 16.41
N TYR A 41 2.85 -8.15 16.97
CA TYR A 41 1.57 -8.86 16.76
C TYR A 41 1.05 -8.71 15.33
N LEU A 42 1.21 -7.54 14.72
CA LEU A 42 0.88 -7.33 13.30
C LEU A 42 1.74 -8.21 12.40
N GLU A 43 3.04 -8.29 12.68
CA GLU A 43 3.98 -9.14 11.95
C GLU A 43 3.65 -10.63 12.08
N THR A 44 3.21 -11.07 13.25
CA THR A 44 2.72 -12.45 13.46
C THR A 44 1.52 -12.78 12.56
N LEU A 45 0.67 -11.80 12.26
CA LEU A 45 -0.42 -11.92 11.30
C LEU A 45 0.00 -11.68 9.84
N GLY A 46 1.30 -11.52 9.58
CA GLY A 46 1.85 -11.29 8.25
C GLY A 46 1.81 -9.83 7.77
N PHE A 47 1.36 -8.88 8.61
CA PHE A 47 1.35 -7.46 8.26
C PHE A 47 2.72 -6.82 8.48
N TYR A 48 3.67 -7.11 7.59
CA TYR A 48 4.99 -6.50 7.60
C TYR A 48 4.98 -5.12 6.97
N VAL A 49 5.85 -4.22 7.45
CA VAL A 49 6.02 -2.90 6.85
C VAL A 49 6.71 -3.05 5.49
N VAL A 50 5.99 -2.70 4.43
CA VAL A 50 6.47 -2.79 3.03
C VAL A 50 6.83 -1.44 2.43
N GLY A 51 6.48 -0.35 3.10
CA GLY A 51 6.74 1.02 2.66
C GLY A 51 5.95 2.03 3.48
N TYR A 52 6.01 3.28 3.10
CA TYR A 52 5.32 4.37 3.77
C TYR A 52 4.49 5.19 2.79
N GLY A 53 3.41 5.78 3.29
CA GLY A 53 2.55 6.66 2.50
C GLY A 53 1.58 5.91 1.60
N CYS A 54 1.35 6.43 0.41
CA CYS A 54 0.36 5.90 -0.54
C CYS A 54 0.90 4.66 -1.30
N THR A 55 1.19 3.61 -0.57
CA THR A 55 1.82 2.39 -1.12
C THR A 55 0.78 1.40 -1.64
N THR A 56 -0.11 0.90 -0.77
CA THR A 56 -1.06 -0.15 -1.12
C THR A 56 -2.09 0.31 -2.14
N CYS A 57 -2.65 1.50 -1.97
CA CYS A 57 -3.70 2.00 -2.86
C CYS A 57 -3.23 2.34 -4.28
N ILE A 58 -1.93 2.30 -4.55
CA ILE A 58 -1.33 2.49 -5.88
C ILE A 58 -0.65 1.21 -6.42
N GLY A 59 -0.81 0.08 -5.74
CA GLY A 59 -0.26 -1.19 -6.19
C GLY A 59 1.21 -1.43 -5.86
N ASN A 60 1.80 -0.64 -4.96
CA ASN A 60 3.21 -0.75 -4.58
C ASN A 60 3.47 -1.66 -3.36
N SER A 61 2.48 -2.43 -2.92
CA SER A 61 2.67 -3.47 -1.89
C SER A 61 3.33 -4.75 -2.42
N GLY A 62 3.76 -4.73 -3.66
CA GLY A 62 4.43 -5.85 -4.33
C GLY A 62 3.45 -6.83 -5.01
N PRO A 63 3.99 -7.81 -5.76
CA PRO A 63 3.21 -8.80 -6.49
C PRO A 63 2.45 -9.74 -5.55
N LEU A 64 1.48 -10.45 -6.07
CA LEU A 64 0.91 -11.62 -5.40
C LEU A 64 1.95 -12.75 -5.37
N LEU A 65 1.72 -13.74 -4.50
CA LEU A 65 2.52 -14.97 -4.52
C LEU A 65 2.27 -15.70 -5.83
N SER A 66 3.32 -16.26 -6.44
CA SER A 66 3.25 -16.89 -7.76
C SER A 66 2.21 -18.02 -7.84
N GLU A 67 2.06 -18.78 -6.76
CA GLU A 67 1.05 -19.83 -6.65
C GLU A 67 -0.37 -19.24 -6.70
N MET A 68 -0.60 -18.14 -6.01
CA MET A 68 -1.90 -17.46 -6.01
C MET A 68 -2.23 -16.86 -7.37
N GLU A 69 -1.26 -16.23 -8.04
CA GLU A 69 -1.48 -15.73 -9.39
C GLU A 69 -1.87 -16.86 -10.35
N THR A 70 -1.17 -17.99 -10.25
CA THR A 70 -1.46 -19.19 -11.06
C THR A 70 -2.86 -19.72 -10.80
N GLU A 71 -3.25 -19.84 -9.53
CA GLU A 71 -4.59 -20.31 -9.16
C GLU A 71 -5.70 -19.36 -9.63
N ILE A 72 -5.50 -18.04 -9.45
CA ILE A 72 -6.46 -17.03 -9.90
C ILE A 72 -6.68 -17.12 -11.42
N ARG A 73 -5.59 -17.25 -12.20
CA ARG A 73 -5.67 -17.34 -13.66
C ARG A 73 -6.28 -18.65 -14.14
N ASN A 74 -5.82 -19.79 -13.60
CA ASN A 74 -6.24 -21.11 -14.07
C ASN A 74 -7.68 -21.45 -13.69
N LYS A 75 -8.15 -20.96 -12.56
CA LYS A 75 -9.51 -21.23 -12.06
C LYS A 75 -10.46 -20.03 -12.21
N GLU A 76 -10.03 -18.97 -12.88
CA GLU A 76 -10.80 -17.73 -13.08
C GLU A 76 -11.40 -17.19 -11.77
N LEU A 77 -10.61 -17.24 -10.68
CA LEU A 77 -11.08 -16.85 -9.36
C LEU A 77 -11.27 -15.33 -9.28
N ILE A 78 -12.32 -14.91 -8.58
CA ILE A 78 -12.54 -13.50 -8.25
C ILE A 78 -11.76 -13.19 -6.96
N ALA A 79 -10.54 -12.68 -7.13
CA ALA A 79 -9.77 -12.16 -6.01
C ALA A 79 -10.25 -10.75 -5.66
N THR A 80 -10.25 -10.45 -4.36
CA THR A 80 -10.66 -9.14 -3.82
C THR A 80 -9.59 -8.58 -2.91
N SER A 81 -9.54 -7.26 -2.76
CA SER A 81 -8.72 -6.60 -1.74
C SER A 81 -9.58 -5.83 -0.75
N VAL A 82 -9.12 -5.77 0.50
CA VAL A 82 -9.64 -4.88 1.53
C VAL A 82 -8.47 -4.06 2.04
N LEU A 83 -8.54 -2.75 1.95
CA LEU A 83 -7.43 -1.87 2.29
C LEU A 83 -7.91 -0.62 3.04
N SER A 84 -7.04 -0.07 3.87
CA SER A 84 -7.19 1.28 4.41
C SER A 84 -6.36 2.23 3.55
N GLY A 85 -7.05 3.06 2.79
CA GLY A 85 -6.45 3.99 1.83
C GLY A 85 -7.50 4.99 1.34
N ASN A 86 -7.14 5.81 0.36
CA ASN A 86 -8.03 6.85 -0.15
C ASN A 86 -8.65 6.54 -1.53
N ARG A 87 -8.20 5.48 -2.19
CA ARG A 87 -8.67 5.08 -3.54
C ARG A 87 -8.65 3.57 -3.72
N ASN A 88 -9.58 3.07 -4.48
CA ASN A 88 -9.77 1.64 -4.71
C ASN A 88 -10.19 1.31 -6.15
N PHE A 89 -9.61 1.97 -7.15
CA PHE A 89 -9.93 1.71 -8.55
C PHE A 89 -9.62 0.26 -8.94
N GLU A 90 -10.46 -0.30 -9.77
CA GLU A 90 -10.23 -1.59 -10.41
C GLU A 90 -8.87 -1.61 -11.13
N GLY A 91 -8.13 -2.70 -10.98
CA GLY A 91 -6.80 -2.87 -11.57
C GLY A 91 -5.68 -2.03 -10.95
N ARG A 92 -6.00 -1.05 -10.08
CA ARG A 92 -4.99 -0.16 -9.51
C ARG A 92 -4.19 -0.82 -8.39
N ILE A 93 -4.86 -1.59 -7.52
CA ILE A 93 -4.20 -2.29 -6.41
C ILE A 93 -3.38 -3.45 -6.96
N HIS A 94 -3.99 -4.25 -7.84
CA HIS A 94 -3.34 -5.32 -8.57
C HIS A 94 -4.18 -5.71 -9.79
N PRO A 95 -3.56 -6.02 -10.97
CA PRO A 95 -4.31 -6.35 -12.20
C PRO A 95 -5.24 -7.56 -12.08
N LEU A 96 -4.91 -8.52 -11.21
CA LEU A 96 -5.71 -9.73 -11.00
C LEU A 96 -6.80 -9.57 -9.93
N VAL A 97 -6.85 -8.42 -9.24
CA VAL A 97 -7.87 -8.15 -8.23
C VAL A 97 -9.06 -7.44 -8.87
N LYS A 98 -10.23 -8.06 -8.82
CA LYS A 98 -11.44 -7.59 -9.51
C LYS A 98 -12.32 -6.65 -8.68
N ALA A 99 -12.23 -6.72 -7.35
CA ALA A 99 -13.00 -5.86 -6.47
C ALA A 99 -12.13 -5.37 -5.31
N ASN A 100 -12.23 -4.08 -5.02
CA ASN A 100 -11.41 -3.41 -4.02
C ASN A 100 -12.32 -2.68 -3.03
N TYR A 101 -12.15 -2.96 -1.74
CA TYR A 101 -12.97 -2.40 -0.67
C TYR A 101 -12.13 -1.51 0.24
N LEU A 102 -12.64 -0.31 0.53
CA LEU A 102 -12.04 0.57 1.54
C LEU A 102 -12.62 0.25 2.91
N ALA A 103 -11.76 0.10 3.89
CA ALA A 103 -12.14 -0.17 5.26
C ALA A 103 -11.18 0.52 6.23
N SER A 104 -11.60 0.66 7.50
CA SER A 104 -10.70 1.10 8.56
C SER A 104 -9.62 0.04 8.82
N PRO A 105 -8.42 0.42 9.32
CA PRO A 105 -7.35 -0.54 9.61
C PRO A 105 -7.80 -1.76 10.45
N PRO A 106 -8.63 -1.60 11.49
CA PRO A 106 -9.18 -2.73 12.23
C PRO A 106 -9.98 -3.70 11.35
N LEU A 107 -10.83 -3.19 10.48
CA LEU A 107 -11.62 -4.04 9.59
C LEU A 107 -10.75 -4.73 8.53
N VAL A 108 -9.66 -4.11 8.07
CA VAL A 108 -8.70 -4.76 7.18
C VAL A 108 -8.13 -6.02 7.83
N VAL A 109 -7.70 -5.94 9.09
CA VAL A 109 -7.21 -7.11 9.84
C VAL A 109 -8.32 -8.15 10.04
N ALA A 110 -9.52 -7.71 10.41
CA ALA A 110 -10.66 -8.62 10.59
C ALA A 110 -11.01 -9.39 9.30
N TYR A 111 -11.00 -8.74 8.15
CA TYR A 111 -11.24 -9.40 6.86
C TYR A 111 -10.09 -10.30 6.43
N ALA A 112 -8.84 -9.99 6.80
CA ALA A 112 -7.71 -10.89 6.59
C ALA A 112 -7.89 -12.20 7.36
N LEU A 113 -8.34 -12.14 8.61
CA LEU A 113 -8.67 -13.30 9.44
C LEU A 113 -9.89 -14.06 8.89
N ALA A 114 -10.94 -13.33 8.51
CA ALA A 114 -12.14 -13.92 7.92
C ALA A 114 -11.89 -14.53 6.54
N CYS A 115 -10.82 -14.13 5.83
CA CYS A 115 -10.41 -14.57 4.50
C CYS A 115 -11.50 -14.48 3.41
N SER A 116 -12.56 -13.70 3.61
CA SER A 116 -13.64 -13.53 2.64
C SER A 116 -14.45 -12.28 2.92
N VAL A 117 -14.67 -11.45 1.91
CA VAL A 117 -15.55 -10.28 1.96
C VAL A 117 -17.05 -10.64 1.97
N ARG A 118 -17.38 -11.90 1.70
CA ARG A 118 -18.77 -12.39 1.73
C ARG A 118 -19.27 -12.72 3.13
N LYS A 119 -18.40 -12.75 4.13
CA LYS A 119 -18.79 -13.01 5.52
C LYS A 119 -19.31 -11.74 6.17
N ASN A 120 -20.48 -11.84 6.80
CA ASN A 120 -20.97 -10.76 7.67
C ASN A 120 -20.25 -10.85 9.02
N LEU A 121 -19.28 -9.97 9.25
CA LEU A 121 -18.43 -9.98 10.45
C LEU A 121 -19.20 -9.69 11.75
N THR A 122 -20.42 -9.19 11.68
CA THR A 122 -21.25 -8.96 12.88
C THR A 122 -21.88 -10.24 13.40
N THR A 123 -22.05 -11.25 12.57
CA THR A 123 -22.78 -12.50 12.88
C THR A 123 -21.96 -13.75 12.71
N VAL A 124 -20.93 -13.73 11.86
CA VAL A 124 -20.10 -14.89 11.53
C VAL A 124 -18.79 -14.84 12.30
N ALA A 125 -18.38 -15.96 12.89
CA ALA A 125 -17.09 -16.06 13.57
C ALA A 125 -15.93 -15.83 12.60
N LEU A 126 -14.90 -15.13 13.05
CA LEU A 126 -13.64 -14.91 12.33
C LEU A 126 -12.83 -16.22 12.22
N GLY A 127 -12.90 -17.04 13.24
CA GLY A 127 -12.23 -18.33 13.36
C GLY A 127 -12.55 -19.02 14.66
N THR A 128 -11.72 -19.98 15.01
CA THR A 128 -11.81 -20.75 16.25
C THR A 128 -10.51 -20.60 17.02
N ASN A 129 -10.60 -20.37 18.33
CA ASN A 129 -9.43 -20.27 19.20
C ASN A 129 -8.76 -21.64 19.45
N LEU A 130 -7.67 -21.63 20.19
CA LEU A 130 -6.92 -22.86 20.53
C LEU A 130 -7.72 -23.83 21.40
N GLU A 131 -8.77 -23.35 22.06
CA GLU A 131 -9.66 -24.13 22.95
C GLU A 131 -10.88 -24.67 22.19
N GLY A 132 -11.00 -24.38 20.89
CA GLY A 132 -12.10 -24.82 20.04
C GLY A 132 -13.33 -23.89 20.06
N GLU A 133 -13.26 -22.74 20.71
CA GLU A 133 -14.36 -21.77 20.78
C GLU A 133 -14.37 -20.82 19.60
N LYS A 134 -15.55 -20.42 19.18
CA LYS A 134 -15.74 -19.44 18.09
C LYS A 134 -15.37 -18.03 18.56
N VAL A 135 -14.52 -17.35 17.79
CA VAL A 135 -14.10 -15.96 18.02
C VAL A 135 -14.82 -15.03 17.04
N TYR A 136 -15.50 -14.03 17.55
CA TYR A 136 -16.24 -13.03 16.78
C TYR A 136 -15.51 -11.69 16.77
N LEU A 137 -15.89 -10.81 15.84
CA LEU A 137 -15.31 -9.47 15.76
C LEU A 137 -15.40 -8.69 17.08
N LYS A 138 -16.54 -8.77 17.75
CA LYS A 138 -16.77 -8.10 19.05
C LYS A 138 -15.77 -8.54 20.15
N ASP A 139 -15.26 -9.76 20.07
CA ASP A 139 -14.38 -10.32 21.09
C ASP A 139 -12.94 -9.80 20.94
N ILE A 140 -12.60 -9.23 19.77
CA ILE A 140 -11.27 -8.72 19.47
C ILE A 140 -11.20 -7.21 19.25
N LEU A 141 -12.35 -6.53 19.09
CA LEU A 141 -12.36 -5.08 18.96
C LEU A 141 -12.02 -4.39 20.28
N PRO A 142 -11.14 -3.36 20.27
CA PRO A 142 -10.87 -2.55 21.44
C PRO A 142 -12.06 -1.66 21.79
N THR A 143 -12.17 -1.33 23.04
CA THR A 143 -13.02 -0.24 23.50
C THR A 143 -12.45 1.11 23.08
N SER A 144 -13.30 2.13 23.01
CA SER A 144 -12.84 3.49 22.71
C SER A 144 -11.88 4.02 23.77
N ASP A 145 -12.06 3.64 25.02
CA ASP A 145 -11.19 4.06 26.13
C ASP A 145 -9.79 3.46 26.00
N GLU A 146 -9.69 2.16 25.71
CA GLU A 146 -8.38 1.51 25.44
C GLU A 146 -7.64 2.18 24.27
N VAL A 147 -8.35 2.55 23.21
CA VAL A 147 -7.74 3.26 22.09
C VAL A 147 -7.25 4.65 22.50
N ASN A 148 -8.08 5.41 23.22
CA ASN A 148 -7.74 6.75 23.69
C ASN A 148 -6.54 6.73 24.63
N ASP A 149 -6.49 5.81 25.57
CA ASP A 149 -5.36 5.66 26.49
C ASP A 149 -4.04 5.39 25.76
N LEU A 150 -4.06 4.50 24.78
CA LEU A 150 -2.87 4.22 23.94
C LEU A 150 -2.47 5.43 23.10
N VAL A 151 -3.43 6.15 22.52
CA VAL A 151 -3.15 7.36 21.75
C VAL A 151 -2.51 8.43 22.64
N GLN A 152 -3.10 8.72 23.79
CA GLN A 152 -2.56 9.73 24.70
C GLN A 152 -1.15 9.36 25.21
N LYS A 153 -0.91 8.08 25.47
CA LYS A 153 0.37 7.60 26.00
C LYS A 153 1.49 7.58 24.99
N TYR A 154 1.21 7.22 23.73
CA TYR A 154 2.26 6.92 22.75
C TYR A 154 2.32 7.87 21.56
N VAL A 155 1.26 8.66 21.28
CA VAL A 155 1.27 9.64 20.19
C VAL A 155 1.57 11.03 20.76
N THR A 156 2.85 11.30 20.98
CA THR A 156 3.33 12.54 21.62
C THR A 156 4.08 13.44 20.64
N SER A 157 4.18 14.74 20.92
CA SER A 157 4.98 15.69 20.14
C SER A 157 6.44 15.28 20.03
N ASP A 158 7.00 14.74 21.13
CA ASP A 158 8.41 14.31 21.16
C ASP A 158 8.66 13.17 20.19
N LEU A 159 7.70 12.24 20.04
CA LEU A 159 7.80 11.16 19.07
C LEU A 159 7.91 11.68 17.64
N TYR A 160 7.17 12.75 17.30
CA TYR A 160 7.28 13.40 16.01
C TYR A 160 8.65 14.04 15.82
N ALA A 161 9.14 14.79 16.81
CA ALA A 161 10.45 15.40 16.76
C ALA A 161 11.57 14.36 16.57
N GLU A 162 11.54 13.26 17.35
CA GLU A 162 12.49 12.15 17.22
C GLU A 162 12.44 11.49 15.82
N SER A 163 11.23 11.22 15.32
CA SER A 163 11.06 10.52 14.04
C SER A 163 11.51 11.35 12.83
N TYR A 164 11.42 12.68 12.92
CA TYR A 164 11.82 13.55 11.82
C TYR A 164 13.25 14.10 11.93
N ALA A 165 13.88 14.06 13.12
CA ALA A 165 15.22 14.57 13.33
C ALA A 165 16.28 13.91 12.43
N LYS A 166 16.08 12.65 12.05
CA LYS A 166 17.03 11.85 11.27
C LYS A 166 16.49 11.39 9.90
N VAL A 167 15.45 12.04 9.42
CA VAL A 167 14.75 11.61 8.18
C VAL A 167 15.67 11.48 6.96
N PHE A 168 16.74 12.29 6.89
CA PHE A 168 17.70 12.26 5.79
C PHE A 168 18.87 11.29 6.04
N ASP A 169 19.13 10.89 7.27
CA ASP A 169 20.35 10.15 7.65
C ASP A 169 20.12 8.65 7.84
N GLU A 170 18.90 8.23 8.14
CA GLU A 170 18.61 6.82 8.51
C GLU A 170 18.48 5.86 7.34
N ASN A 171 18.30 6.34 6.11
CA ASN A 171 18.13 5.46 4.96
C ASN A 171 19.48 5.06 4.37
N THR A 172 20.07 4.02 4.92
CA THR A 172 21.37 3.49 4.47
C THR A 172 21.38 3.03 3.02
N VAL A 173 20.24 2.50 2.53
CA VAL A 173 20.11 2.07 1.12
C VAL A 173 20.21 3.29 0.20
N TRP A 174 19.46 4.35 0.51
CA TRP A 174 19.51 5.60 -0.24
C TRP A 174 20.89 6.26 -0.18
N ASN A 175 21.47 6.36 1.02
CA ASN A 175 22.76 7.01 1.24
C ASN A 175 23.94 6.27 0.58
N ASN A 176 23.80 4.96 0.34
CA ASN A 176 24.80 4.14 -0.34
C ASN A 176 24.66 4.14 -1.87
N ILE A 177 23.68 4.79 -2.45
CA ILE A 177 23.54 4.90 -3.90
C ILE A 177 24.72 5.72 -4.45
N LYS A 178 25.55 5.08 -5.26
CA LYS A 178 26.67 5.73 -5.92
C LYS A 178 26.14 6.55 -7.11
N THR A 179 26.24 7.86 -7.01
CA THR A 179 25.90 8.78 -8.10
C THR A 179 27.14 9.52 -8.59
N LYS A 180 27.21 9.81 -9.88
CA LYS A 180 28.19 10.75 -10.42
C LYS A 180 27.70 12.18 -10.07
N LYS A 181 28.60 13.02 -9.55
CA LYS A 181 28.33 14.45 -9.45
C LYS A 181 28.35 15.04 -10.86
N SER A 182 27.21 15.54 -11.31
CA SER A 182 27.02 16.14 -12.62
C SER A 182 25.98 17.26 -12.51
N GLU A 183 26.13 18.32 -13.31
CA GLU A 183 25.13 19.39 -13.41
C GLU A 183 23.89 18.95 -14.19
N VAL A 184 24.03 17.95 -15.05
CA VAL A 184 22.96 17.41 -15.89
C VAL A 184 22.89 15.89 -15.75
N TYR A 185 21.71 15.33 -15.98
CA TYR A 185 21.51 13.88 -15.99
C TYR A 185 22.16 13.25 -17.25
N ASP A 186 22.88 12.14 -17.06
CA ASP A 186 23.52 11.37 -18.12
C ASP A 186 22.48 10.42 -18.76
N TRP A 187 21.75 10.94 -19.74
CA TRP A 187 20.72 10.19 -20.46
C TRP A 187 21.29 9.03 -21.22
N LYS A 188 20.64 7.85 -21.12
CA LYS A 188 21.00 6.66 -21.88
C LYS A 188 20.02 6.49 -23.04
N SER A 189 20.56 6.52 -24.26
CA SER A 189 19.74 6.41 -25.48
C SER A 189 19.03 5.06 -25.60
N GLU A 190 19.59 4.02 -25.01
CA GLU A 190 19.04 2.65 -24.98
C GLU A 190 17.97 2.44 -23.89
N SER A 191 17.83 3.39 -22.97
CA SER A 191 16.84 3.27 -21.90
C SER A 191 15.43 3.59 -22.43
N THR A 192 14.53 2.65 -22.29
CA THR A 192 13.11 2.83 -22.67
C THR A 192 12.26 3.36 -21.54
N TYR A 193 12.70 3.14 -20.27
CA TYR A 193 11.96 3.58 -19.08
C TYR A 193 12.30 5.02 -18.66
N ILE A 194 13.60 5.38 -18.67
CA ILE A 194 14.07 6.73 -18.35
C ILE A 194 14.72 7.30 -19.61
N SER A 195 13.93 7.88 -20.49
CA SER A 195 14.39 8.48 -21.73
C SER A 195 14.35 10.02 -21.69
N ASN A 196 15.22 10.65 -22.45
CA ASN A 196 15.23 12.10 -22.58
C ASN A 196 13.90 12.58 -23.20
N PRO A 197 13.13 13.44 -22.51
CA PRO A 197 11.82 13.86 -23.01
C PRO A 197 11.92 14.73 -24.25
N PRO A 198 11.23 14.38 -25.35
CA PRO A 198 11.33 15.09 -26.63
C PRO A 198 10.72 16.50 -26.59
N TYR A 199 9.88 16.80 -25.62
CA TYR A 199 9.24 18.13 -25.52
C TYR A 199 10.18 19.24 -25.09
N PHE A 200 11.43 18.92 -24.69
CA PHE A 200 12.49 19.90 -24.45
C PHE A 200 13.40 20.13 -25.68
N GLU A 201 13.22 19.36 -26.73
CA GLU A 201 13.99 19.56 -27.96
C GLU A 201 13.65 20.92 -28.58
N ASN A 202 14.69 21.60 -29.08
CA ASN A 202 14.57 22.92 -29.72
C ASN A 202 14.01 24.05 -28.84
N LEU A 203 14.08 23.90 -27.50
CA LEU A 203 13.81 25.02 -26.60
C LEU A 203 14.86 26.13 -26.80
N THR A 204 14.36 27.35 -26.80
CA THR A 204 15.20 28.57 -26.88
C THR A 204 14.99 29.42 -25.64
N MET A 205 16.00 30.22 -25.26
CA MET A 205 15.89 31.17 -24.14
C MET A 205 14.90 32.30 -24.42
N ILE A 206 14.48 32.48 -25.66
CA ILE A 206 13.50 33.49 -26.05
C ILE A 206 12.11 32.86 -26.11
N ASN A 207 11.21 33.37 -25.29
CA ASN A 207 9.82 32.93 -25.30
C ASN A 207 9.15 33.33 -26.62
N LYS A 208 8.63 32.35 -27.33
CA LYS A 208 7.80 32.62 -28.50
C LYS A 208 6.37 32.99 -28.08
N PRO A 209 5.70 33.92 -28.76
CA PRO A 209 4.30 34.20 -28.48
C PRO A 209 3.44 32.95 -28.72
N ILE A 210 2.36 32.81 -27.94
CA ILE A 210 1.39 31.75 -28.16
C ILE A 210 0.76 31.92 -29.54
N ALA A 211 0.86 30.88 -30.37
CA ALA A 211 0.27 30.85 -31.69
C ALA A 211 -0.82 29.78 -31.79
N SER A 212 -1.74 29.96 -32.71
CA SER A 212 -2.74 28.92 -33.02
C SER A 212 -2.07 27.69 -33.59
N LEU A 213 -2.49 26.53 -33.10
CA LEU A 213 -2.06 25.22 -33.61
C LEU A 213 -3.02 24.78 -34.68
N SER A 214 -2.50 24.41 -35.86
CA SER A 214 -3.28 23.94 -37.00
C SER A 214 -2.71 22.64 -37.55
N ASN A 215 -3.54 21.88 -38.25
CA ASN A 215 -3.15 20.62 -38.92
C ASN A 215 -2.65 19.53 -37.96
N LEU A 216 -3.11 19.53 -36.70
CA LEU A 216 -2.79 18.49 -35.75
C LEU A 216 -3.65 17.25 -35.98
N HIS A 217 -3.03 16.07 -35.89
CA HIS A 217 -3.72 14.79 -35.90
C HIS A 217 -4.13 14.38 -34.49
N VAL A 218 -5.33 13.79 -34.36
CA VAL A 218 -5.79 13.22 -33.10
C VAL A 218 -5.03 11.92 -32.83
N LEU A 219 -4.20 11.90 -31.78
CA LEU A 219 -3.49 10.70 -31.36
C LEU A 219 -4.41 9.70 -30.69
N ALA A 220 -5.27 10.15 -29.77
CA ALA A 220 -6.23 9.32 -29.07
C ALA A 220 -7.43 10.16 -28.60
N LYS A 221 -8.60 9.54 -28.55
CA LYS A 221 -9.83 10.12 -28.00
C LYS A 221 -10.39 9.17 -26.95
N PHE A 222 -10.54 9.66 -25.74
CA PHE A 222 -11.04 8.90 -24.61
C PHE A 222 -12.45 9.34 -24.23
N GLY A 223 -13.18 8.47 -23.55
CA GLY A 223 -14.47 8.80 -22.92
C GLY A 223 -14.30 9.54 -21.60
N ASP A 224 -15.41 9.72 -20.90
CA ASP A 224 -15.41 10.36 -19.58
C ASP A 224 -14.72 9.50 -18.52
N SER A 225 -14.27 10.16 -17.45
CA SER A 225 -13.66 9.51 -16.28
C SER A 225 -12.39 8.70 -16.53
N ILE A 226 -11.71 8.90 -17.66
CA ILE A 226 -10.40 8.31 -17.92
C ILE A 226 -9.31 9.10 -17.17
N THR A 227 -8.47 8.39 -16.43
CA THR A 227 -7.31 8.93 -15.73
C THR A 227 -6.01 8.46 -16.37
N THR A 228 -4.90 9.11 -16.02
CA THR A 228 -3.57 8.68 -16.45
C THR A 228 -3.24 7.24 -16.04
N HIS A 229 -3.82 6.75 -14.93
CA HIS A 229 -3.68 5.36 -14.50
C HIS A 229 -4.29 4.33 -15.45
N HIS A 230 -5.35 4.69 -16.18
CA HIS A 230 -5.92 3.82 -17.21
C HIS A 230 -5.00 3.69 -18.42
N ILE A 231 -4.22 4.73 -18.72
CA ILE A 231 -3.33 4.80 -19.89
C ILE A 231 -1.96 4.21 -19.54
N SER A 232 -1.40 4.61 -18.39
CA SER A 232 -0.09 4.19 -17.88
C SER A 232 -0.21 3.91 -16.38
N PRO A 233 -0.64 2.70 -15.99
CA PRO A 233 -0.78 2.35 -14.58
C PRO A 233 0.58 2.31 -13.89
N ALA A 234 0.61 2.73 -12.62
CA ALA A 234 1.76 2.50 -11.77
C ALA A 234 1.95 0.98 -11.55
N GLY A 235 3.19 0.56 -11.42
CA GLY A 235 3.50 -0.86 -11.24
C GLY A 235 5.00 -1.08 -11.08
N ASN A 236 5.39 -2.35 -11.05
CA ASN A 236 6.80 -2.73 -10.97
C ASN A 236 7.54 -2.37 -12.26
N ILE A 237 8.75 -1.84 -12.10
CA ILE A 237 9.66 -1.60 -13.21
C ILE A 237 10.32 -2.94 -13.55
N PRO A 238 10.20 -3.45 -14.80
CA PRO A 238 10.88 -4.66 -15.20
C PRO A 238 12.40 -4.50 -15.11
N LEU A 239 13.12 -5.57 -14.74
CA LEU A 239 14.58 -5.55 -14.63
C LEU A 239 15.29 -5.33 -15.98
N LYS A 240 14.57 -5.56 -17.08
CA LYS A 240 15.07 -5.42 -18.46
C LYS A 240 14.15 -4.49 -19.24
N SER A 241 14.04 -3.24 -18.83
CA SER A 241 13.31 -2.20 -19.55
C SER A 241 14.25 -1.10 -20.05
#